data_61fc7564e7f8fc061bfdee5dad96ddcd
#
_entry.id   61fc7564e7f8fc061bfdee5dad96ddcd
#
_cell.length_a   1.000
_cell.length_b   1.000
_cell.length_c   1.000
_cell.angle_alpha   90.00
_cell.angle_beta   90.00
_cell.angle_gamma   90.00
#
_symmetry.space_group_name_H-M   'P 1'
#
loop_
_entity.id
_entity.type
_entity.pdbx_description
1 polymer ?
#
loop_
_entity_poly.entity_id
_entity_poly.type
_entity_poly.pdbx_seq_one_letter_code
_entity_poly.pdbx_strand_id
1 'polypeptide(L)'
;MSVNRAALFFEPGKPFEIADFPIPEPKSDGVTLKITRSNICGSELHMWRGDGRLAKVVTPEGRILGHEATGVVHALGDDVTTDWNGAPLAEGDRIAFQYFRPCGRCRNCMRGMSEACRTSFAIRSGEHTEWPYTRGTFSDYLY
;
A
#
# COMPACT_ATOMS: atom_id res chain seq x y z
N MET A 1 1.41 23.57 -1.18
CA MET A 1 2.20 22.33 -1.09
C MET A 1 1.31 21.19 -1.54
N SER A 2 1.84 20.24 -2.31
CA SER A 2 1.08 19.04 -2.67
C SER A 2 0.84 18.23 -1.41
N VAL A 3 -0.37 17.70 -1.22
CA VAL A 3 -0.74 16.85 -0.09
C VAL A 3 -1.13 15.48 -0.61
N ASN A 4 -1.01 14.47 0.22
CA ASN A 4 -1.45 13.12 -0.02
C ASN A 4 -2.83 12.93 0.63
N ARG A 5 -3.89 13.03 -0.14
CA ARG A 5 -5.25 12.78 0.37
C ARG A 5 -5.49 11.29 0.45
N ALA A 6 -6.10 10.86 1.54
CA ALA A 6 -6.47 9.46 1.72
C ALA A 6 -7.85 9.31 2.34
N ALA A 7 -8.49 8.17 2.06
CA ALA A 7 -9.77 7.81 2.60
C ALA A 7 -9.59 6.88 3.82
N LEU A 8 -9.99 7.36 4.99
CA LEU A 8 -9.93 6.66 6.26
C LEU A 8 -11.22 5.88 6.52
N PHE A 9 -11.09 4.61 6.82
CA PHE A 9 -12.13 3.74 7.31
C PHE A 9 -12.01 3.60 8.83
N PHE A 10 -13.06 3.90 9.58
CA PHE A 10 -13.09 3.80 11.03
C PHE A 10 -13.91 2.61 11.53
N GLU A 11 -15.11 2.44 10.99
CA GLU A 11 -16.00 1.37 11.42
C GLU A 11 -16.95 0.90 10.31
N PRO A 12 -17.46 -0.33 10.40
CA PRO A 12 -18.40 -0.88 9.43
C PRO A 12 -19.65 -0.03 9.26
N GLY A 13 -20.09 0.10 8.01
CA GLY A 13 -21.33 0.80 7.64
C GLY A 13 -21.27 2.30 7.70
N LYS A 14 -20.15 2.89 8.08
CA LYS A 14 -19.97 4.34 8.08
C LYS A 14 -19.27 4.84 6.82
N PRO A 15 -19.51 6.10 6.43
CA PRO A 15 -18.74 6.73 5.36
C PRO A 15 -17.25 6.78 5.67
N PHE A 16 -16.43 6.76 4.62
CA PHE A 16 -15.01 7.08 4.75
C PHE A 16 -14.83 8.58 4.99
N GLU A 17 -13.83 8.93 5.75
CA GLU A 17 -13.42 10.31 5.96
C GLU A 17 -12.17 10.63 5.14
N ILE A 18 -12.14 11.79 4.50
CA ILE A 18 -10.98 12.22 3.73
C ILE A 18 -10.07 13.05 4.63
N ALA A 19 -8.79 12.66 4.67
CA ALA A 19 -7.75 13.37 5.42
C ALA A 19 -6.51 13.61 4.56
N ASP A 20 -5.78 14.67 4.91
CA ASP A 20 -4.55 15.09 4.26
C ASP A 20 -3.33 14.63 5.05
N PHE A 21 -2.35 14.08 4.34
CA PHE A 21 -1.09 13.59 4.89
C PHE A 21 0.09 14.16 4.11
N PRO A 22 1.30 14.15 4.68
CA PRO A 22 2.50 14.38 3.91
C PRO A 22 2.66 13.34 2.80
N ILE A 23 3.23 13.74 1.65
CA ILE A 23 3.68 12.79 0.64
C ILE A 23 4.92 12.09 1.21
N PRO A 24 4.96 10.75 1.24
CA PRO A 24 6.10 10.05 1.81
C PRO A 24 7.33 10.18 0.90
N GLU A 25 8.43 10.66 1.46
CA GLU A 25 9.74 10.57 0.81
C GLU A 25 10.21 9.11 0.80
N PRO A 26 10.69 8.56 -0.32
CA PRO A 26 11.16 7.17 -0.36
C PRO A 26 12.45 7.02 0.46
N LYS A 27 12.61 5.85 1.11
CA LYS A 27 13.91 5.41 1.62
C LYS A 27 14.79 4.96 0.46
N SER A 28 16.08 4.74 0.70
CA SER A 28 17.04 4.42 -0.36
C SER A 28 16.63 3.21 -1.22
N ASP A 29 15.95 2.23 -0.63
CA ASP A 29 15.50 0.98 -1.28
C ASP A 29 14.02 0.99 -1.70
N GLY A 30 13.35 2.14 -1.67
CA GLY A 30 11.92 2.25 -1.84
C GLY A 30 11.47 3.13 -3.00
N VAL A 31 10.17 3.08 -3.26
CA VAL A 31 9.51 3.83 -4.34
C VAL A 31 8.26 4.50 -3.80
N THR A 32 8.10 5.78 -4.07
CA THR A 32 6.84 6.49 -3.84
C THR A 32 6.06 6.58 -5.15
N LEU A 33 4.82 6.09 -5.14
CA LEU A 33 3.91 6.10 -6.29
C LEU A 33 2.86 7.17 -6.15
N LYS A 34 2.57 7.87 -7.23
CA LYS A 34 1.32 8.59 -7.41
C LYS A 34 0.28 7.62 -7.95
N ILE A 35 -0.75 7.30 -7.15
CA ILE A 35 -1.79 6.35 -7.54
C ILE A 35 -2.66 6.95 -8.64
N THR A 36 -2.85 6.20 -9.73
CA THR A 36 -3.69 6.61 -10.86
C THR A 36 -4.96 5.81 -10.97
N ARG A 37 -4.97 4.58 -10.45
CA ARG A 37 -6.15 3.71 -10.33
C ARG A 37 -6.00 2.85 -9.09
N SER A 38 -7.07 2.72 -8.33
CA SER A 38 -7.19 1.76 -7.24
C SER A 38 -8.53 1.03 -7.39
N ASN A 39 -8.50 -0.28 -7.21
CA ASN A 39 -9.70 -1.11 -7.25
C ASN A 39 -10.26 -1.30 -5.85
N ILE A 40 -11.55 -1.67 -5.79
CA ILE A 40 -12.20 -2.15 -4.59
C ILE A 40 -12.27 -3.67 -4.67
N CYS A 41 -11.53 -4.36 -3.82
CA CYS A 41 -11.56 -5.81 -3.70
C CYS A 41 -12.73 -6.27 -2.80
N GLY A 42 -13.08 -7.54 -2.86
CA GLY A 42 -14.04 -8.13 -1.94
C GLY A 42 -13.66 -7.99 -0.46
N SER A 43 -12.36 -7.91 -0.14
CA SER A 43 -11.88 -7.71 1.22
C SER A 43 -12.28 -6.36 1.81
N GLU A 44 -12.25 -5.27 1.03
CA GLU A 44 -12.73 -3.96 1.47
C GLU A 44 -14.24 -3.97 1.71
N LEU A 45 -15.00 -4.66 0.85
CA LEU A 45 -16.44 -4.81 1.03
C LEU A 45 -16.78 -5.59 2.30
N HIS A 46 -16.03 -6.67 2.61
CA HIS A 46 -16.20 -7.42 3.85
C HIS A 46 -15.88 -6.56 5.08
N MET A 47 -14.82 -5.77 5.03
CA MET A 47 -14.49 -4.83 6.12
C MET A 47 -15.58 -3.79 6.29
N TRP A 48 -16.05 -3.17 5.20
CA TRP A 48 -17.08 -2.14 5.26
C TRP A 48 -18.43 -2.68 5.75
N ARG A 49 -18.78 -3.93 5.38
CA ARG A 49 -20.01 -4.59 5.88
C ARG A 49 -19.90 -5.07 7.31
N GLY A 50 -18.70 -5.18 7.86
CA GLY A 50 -18.46 -5.74 9.19
C GLY A 50 -18.61 -7.24 9.23
N ASP A 51 -18.39 -7.94 8.11
CA ASP A 51 -18.49 -9.38 8.02
C ASP A 51 -17.12 -10.06 7.90
N GLY A 52 -17.06 -11.32 8.30
CA GLY A 52 -15.87 -12.15 8.18
C GLY A 52 -14.75 -11.82 9.20
N ARG A 53 -13.58 -12.42 8.95
CA ARG A 53 -12.41 -12.30 9.86
C ARG A 53 -11.75 -10.92 9.80
N LEU A 54 -11.96 -10.19 8.71
CA LEU A 54 -11.36 -8.88 8.47
C LEU A 54 -12.08 -7.73 9.17
N ALA A 55 -13.33 -7.92 9.57
CA ALA A 55 -14.16 -6.92 10.26
C ALA A 55 -13.59 -6.45 11.61
N LYS A 56 -12.71 -7.23 12.22
CA LYS A 56 -12.14 -6.93 13.54
C LYS A 56 -10.90 -6.01 13.51
N VAL A 57 -10.52 -5.52 12.33
CA VAL A 57 -9.30 -4.73 12.18
C VAL A 57 -9.64 -3.24 12.08
N VAL A 58 -10.40 -2.75 13.06
CA VAL A 58 -10.65 -1.31 13.21
C VAL A 58 -9.68 -0.76 14.25
N THR A 59 -9.00 0.32 13.91
CA THR A 59 -8.18 1.09 14.84
C THR A 59 -8.87 2.42 15.15
N PRO A 60 -8.72 2.96 16.36
CA PRO A 60 -9.29 4.27 16.72
C PRO A 60 -8.84 5.39 15.79
N GLU A 61 -7.64 5.28 15.23
CA GLU A 61 -7.04 6.27 14.31
C GLU A 61 -7.57 6.14 12.88
N GLY A 62 -8.44 5.17 12.63
CA GLY A 62 -8.88 4.82 11.29
C GLY A 62 -7.86 3.98 10.53
N ARG A 63 -8.24 3.55 9.33
CA ARG A 63 -7.39 2.75 8.44
C ARG A 63 -7.60 3.15 6.99
N ILE A 64 -6.50 3.34 6.28
CA ILE A 64 -6.54 3.49 4.83
C ILE A 64 -6.58 2.09 4.22
N LEU A 65 -7.65 1.81 3.48
CA LEU A 65 -7.85 0.54 2.81
C LEU A 65 -7.25 0.55 1.40
N GLY A 66 -7.48 -0.54 0.67
CA GLY A 66 -7.02 -0.71 -0.70
C GLY A 66 -5.63 -1.35 -0.77
N HIS A 67 -5.47 -2.28 -1.71
CA HIS A 67 -4.24 -3.03 -1.93
C HIS A 67 -4.03 -3.42 -3.39
N GLU A 68 -4.93 -3.06 -4.27
CA GLU A 68 -4.86 -3.30 -5.72
C GLU A 68 -4.82 -1.96 -6.44
N ALA A 69 -3.68 -1.60 -7.00
CA ALA A 69 -3.54 -0.33 -7.68
C ALA A 69 -2.46 -0.34 -8.77
N THR A 70 -2.54 0.68 -9.60
CA THR A 70 -1.46 1.11 -10.48
C THR A 70 -1.15 2.58 -10.24
N GLY A 71 0.08 2.95 -10.46
CA GLY A 71 0.54 4.31 -10.27
C GLY A 71 1.64 4.70 -11.23
N VAL A 72 2.04 5.94 -11.10
CA VAL A 72 3.22 6.50 -11.76
C VAL A 72 4.27 6.70 -10.68
N VAL A 73 5.50 6.29 -10.95
CA VAL A 73 6.65 6.53 -10.07
C VAL A 73 6.79 8.04 -9.85
N HIS A 74 6.61 8.47 -8.61
CA HIS A 74 6.73 9.87 -8.20
C HIS A 74 8.14 10.19 -7.73
N ALA A 75 8.74 9.29 -6.98
CA ALA A 75 10.12 9.40 -6.51
C ALA A 75 10.72 8.01 -6.28
N LEU A 76 12.01 7.89 -6.51
CA LEU A 76 12.82 6.70 -6.28
C LEU A 76 13.82 6.96 -5.16
N GLY A 77 14.08 5.95 -4.34
CA GLY A 77 15.23 5.95 -3.44
C GLY A 77 16.54 5.73 -4.24
N ASP A 78 17.64 6.19 -3.69
CA ASP A 78 18.96 6.23 -4.35
C ASP A 78 19.45 4.86 -4.83
N ASP A 79 19.03 3.77 -4.16
CA ASP A 79 19.43 2.40 -4.48
C ASP A 79 18.49 1.71 -5.49
N VAL A 80 17.40 2.36 -5.91
CA VAL A 80 16.41 1.79 -6.84
C VAL A 80 16.73 2.21 -8.26
N THR A 81 17.22 1.28 -9.07
CA THR A 81 17.56 1.48 -10.47
C THR A 81 16.76 0.61 -11.44
N THR A 82 16.13 -0.45 -10.94
CA THR A 82 15.38 -1.42 -11.74
C THR A 82 14.10 -1.85 -11.04
N ASP A 83 13.16 -2.38 -11.80
CA ASP A 83 12.02 -3.12 -11.28
C ASP A 83 12.42 -4.53 -10.80
N TRP A 84 11.41 -5.31 -10.35
CA TRP A 84 11.62 -6.69 -9.89
C TRP A 84 12.18 -7.64 -10.97
N ASN A 85 11.93 -7.37 -12.26
CA ASN A 85 12.41 -8.17 -13.38
C ASN A 85 13.77 -7.71 -13.88
N GLY A 86 14.36 -6.68 -13.29
CA GLY A 86 15.64 -6.10 -13.71
C GLY A 86 15.53 -5.10 -14.85
N ALA A 87 14.34 -4.70 -15.26
CA ALA A 87 14.17 -3.63 -16.24
C ALA A 87 14.43 -2.26 -15.58
N PRO A 88 15.08 -1.32 -16.27
CA PRO A 88 15.30 0.02 -15.74
C PRO A 88 14.00 0.67 -15.27
N LEU A 89 14.05 1.34 -14.12
CA LEU A 89 12.92 2.05 -13.54
C LEU A 89 13.30 3.52 -13.32
N ALA A 90 12.43 4.43 -13.74
CA ALA A 90 12.62 5.87 -13.63
C ALA A 90 11.35 6.57 -13.11
N GLU A 91 11.51 7.80 -12.61
CA GLU A 91 10.39 8.68 -12.32
C GLU A 91 9.55 8.92 -13.59
N GLY A 92 8.24 8.86 -13.43
CA GLY A 92 7.30 8.96 -14.54
C GLY A 92 6.87 7.60 -15.12
N ASP A 93 7.57 6.50 -14.82
CA ASP A 93 7.18 5.18 -15.27
C ASP A 93 5.88 4.71 -14.63
N ARG A 94 5.06 4.02 -15.41
CA ARG A 94 3.82 3.42 -14.92
C ARG A 94 4.07 2.00 -14.47
N ILE A 95 3.72 1.72 -13.21
CA ILE A 95 3.90 0.39 -12.64
C ILE A 95 2.63 -0.12 -11.94
N ALA A 96 2.56 -1.43 -11.82
CA ALA A 96 1.73 -2.14 -10.86
C ALA A 96 2.64 -2.76 -9.80
N PHE A 97 2.11 -2.99 -8.61
CA PHE A 97 2.89 -3.54 -7.51
C PHE A 97 2.14 -4.67 -6.80
N GLN A 98 2.87 -5.49 -6.09
CA GLN A 98 2.29 -6.48 -5.20
C GLN A 98 2.04 -5.84 -3.82
N TYR A 99 0.86 -6.10 -3.25
CA TYR A 99 0.49 -5.60 -1.92
C TYR A 99 1.20 -6.30 -0.74
N PHE A 100 2.03 -7.30 -1.03
CA PHE A 100 2.83 -8.00 -0.04
C PHE A 100 4.29 -8.06 -0.48
N ARG A 101 5.19 -8.02 0.50
CA ARG A 101 6.63 -8.10 0.27
C ARG A 101 7.13 -9.50 0.66
N PRO A 102 7.41 -10.40 -0.29
CA PRO A 102 7.97 -11.70 0.00
C PRO A 102 9.42 -11.56 0.46
N CYS A 103 9.86 -12.43 1.37
CA CYS A 103 11.25 -12.37 1.86
C CYS A 103 12.30 -12.91 0.86
N GLY A 104 11.88 -13.54 -0.21
CA GLY A 104 12.74 -14.13 -1.25
C GLY A 104 13.53 -15.39 -0.83
N ARG A 105 13.61 -15.71 0.48
CA ARG A 105 14.54 -16.74 1.01
C ARG A 105 13.88 -17.89 1.78
N CYS A 106 12.61 -17.80 2.14
CA CYS A 106 11.95 -18.91 2.81
C CYS A 106 11.62 -20.04 1.81
N ARG A 107 11.32 -21.24 2.34
CA ARG A 107 11.01 -22.41 1.51
C ARG A 107 9.93 -22.16 0.46
N ASN A 108 8.92 -21.35 0.79
CA ASN A 108 7.83 -21.05 -0.15
C ASN A 108 8.32 -20.11 -1.25
N CYS A 109 9.05 -19.03 -0.92
CA CYS A 109 9.63 -18.13 -1.92
C CYS A 109 10.59 -18.86 -2.86
N MET A 110 11.45 -19.73 -2.32
CA MET A 110 12.40 -20.52 -3.13
C MET A 110 11.71 -21.52 -4.07
N ARG A 111 10.44 -21.81 -3.88
CA ARG A 111 9.59 -22.63 -4.74
C ARG A 111 8.70 -21.84 -5.69
N GLY A 112 8.86 -20.50 -5.73
CA GLY A 112 8.02 -19.60 -6.53
C GLY A 112 6.64 -19.32 -5.93
N MET A 113 6.38 -19.75 -4.68
CA MET A 113 5.12 -19.51 -3.97
C MET A 113 5.24 -18.27 -3.07
N SER A 114 5.50 -17.12 -3.67
CA SER A 114 5.76 -15.87 -2.94
C SER A 114 4.55 -15.37 -2.14
N GLU A 115 3.33 -15.64 -2.62
CA GLU A 115 2.07 -15.33 -1.95
C GLU A 115 1.89 -16.09 -0.62
N ALA A 116 2.53 -17.26 -0.50
CA ALA A 116 2.57 -18.07 0.73
C ALA A 116 3.84 -17.81 1.55
N CYS A 117 4.48 -16.69 1.39
CA CYS A 117 5.67 -16.32 2.14
C CYS A 117 5.38 -16.30 3.65
N ARG A 118 6.20 -17.04 4.44
CA ARG A 118 6.00 -17.17 5.89
C ARG A 118 6.31 -15.90 6.66
N THR A 119 7.07 -14.99 6.07
CA THR A 119 7.48 -13.71 6.65
C THR A 119 7.03 -12.53 5.79
N SER A 120 6.03 -12.75 4.93
CA SER A 120 5.44 -11.67 4.15
C SER A 120 4.84 -10.63 5.09
N PHE A 121 5.20 -9.40 4.85
CA PHE A 121 4.56 -8.26 5.49
C PHE A 121 3.55 -7.71 4.50
N ALA A 122 2.28 -8.07 4.68
CA ALA A 122 1.21 -7.30 4.07
C ALA A 122 1.34 -5.83 4.50
N ILE A 123 0.84 -4.92 3.67
CA ILE A 123 0.74 -3.49 4.02
C ILE A 123 0.14 -3.40 5.43
N ARG A 124 0.97 -3.05 6.40
CA ARG A 124 0.54 -3.00 7.80
C ARG A 124 -0.25 -1.72 8.05
N SER A 125 -1.34 -1.86 8.78
CA SER A 125 -1.91 -0.73 9.49
C SER A 125 -0.87 -0.21 10.48
N GLY A 126 -0.62 1.07 10.45
CA GLY A 126 0.25 1.78 11.40
C GLY A 126 -0.36 3.14 11.65
N GLU A 127 0.16 3.85 12.63
CA GLU A 127 -0.26 5.19 12.93
C GLU A 127 0.05 6.12 11.73
N HIS A 128 -0.89 6.99 11.42
CA HIS A 128 -0.75 7.96 10.32
C HIS A 128 0.11 9.18 10.69
N THR A 129 0.57 9.24 11.93
CA THR A 129 1.48 10.27 12.44
C THR A 129 2.94 10.01 12.07
N GLU A 130 3.25 8.76 11.68
CA GLU A 130 4.61 8.34 11.36
C GLU A 130 4.74 7.96 9.88
N TRP A 131 5.94 8.18 9.35
CA TRP A 131 6.30 7.74 8.02
C TRP A 131 6.00 6.24 7.81
N PRO A 132 5.43 5.81 6.68
CA PRO A 132 5.08 6.56 5.47
C PRO A 132 3.69 7.23 5.48
N TYR A 133 3.07 7.45 6.59
CA TYR A 133 1.77 8.09 6.84
C TYR A 133 0.57 7.35 6.25
N THR A 134 0.63 6.96 4.97
CA THR A 134 -0.42 6.23 4.25
C THR A 134 0.07 4.84 3.89
N ARG A 135 -0.75 3.82 4.14
CA ARG A 135 -0.39 2.40 3.97
C ARG A 135 -1.46 1.60 3.22
N GLY A 136 -2.24 2.27 2.40
CA GLY A 136 -3.29 1.69 1.57
C GLY A 136 -3.47 2.49 0.29
N THR A 137 -4.03 1.85 -0.73
CA THR A 137 -4.12 2.46 -2.06
C THR A 137 -5.29 3.42 -2.22
N PHE A 138 -6.15 3.57 -1.20
CA PHE A 138 -7.17 4.62 -1.18
C PHE A 138 -6.56 5.95 -0.72
N SER A 139 -5.45 6.31 -1.37
CA SER A 139 -4.68 7.53 -1.19
C SER A 139 -4.15 8.04 -2.53
N ASP A 140 -3.79 9.33 -2.61
CA ASP A 140 -3.20 9.89 -3.83
C ASP A 140 -1.75 9.39 -4.03
N TYR A 141 -1.03 9.10 -2.93
CA TYR A 141 0.35 8.59 -2.97
C TYR A 141 0.54 7.41 -2.01
N LEU A 142 1.40 6.48 -2.39
CA LEU A 142 1.75 5.30 -1.62
C LEU A 142 3.27 5.06 -1.69
N TYR A 143 3.86 4.70 -0.52
CA TYR A 143 5.23 4.20 -0.43
C TYR A 143 5.25 2.67 -0.33
#